data_82287e7c6a4ee33e820b59706568cbf1
#
_entry.id   82287e7c6a4ee33e820b59706568cbf1
#
_cell.length_a   1.000
_cell.length_b   1.000
_cell.length_c   1.000
_cell.angle_alpha   90.00
_cell.angle_beta   90.00
_cell.angle_gamma   90.00
#
_symmetry.space_group_name_H-M   'P 1'
#
loop_
_entity.id
_entity.type
_entity.pdbx_description
1 polymer ?
#
loop_
_entity_poly.entity_id
_entity_poly.type
_entity_poly.pdbx_seq_one_letter_code
_entity_poly.pdbx_strand_id
1 'polypeptide(L)'
;MSAQRKFWDTAINNGLEVKCLYTGKLLGIRKYDLDHFIPWSFVSHDLLWNLMPADSSINSSKSNKLPDLNLYLPKLAKAHQAALRINIKEGKQIK
;
A
#
# COMPACT_ATOMS: atom_id res chain seq x y z
N MET A 1 4.05 -12.01 3.14
CA MET A 1 3.93 -10.54 2.96
C MET A 1 4.89 -9.66 3.77
N SER A 2 5.91 -10.26 4.39
CA SER A 2 6.84 -9.47 5.21
C SER A 2 7.67 -8.48 4.37
N ALA A 3 8.07 -8.88 3.16
CA ALA A 3 8.84 -8.00 2.28
C ALA A 3 8.01 -6.78 1.83
N GLN A 4 6.74 -7.00 1.54
CA GLN A 4 5.83 -5.94 1.12
C GLN A 4 5.55 -4.97 2.28
N ARG A 5 5.41 -5.50 3.48
CA ARG A 5 5.23 -4.66 4.66
C ARG A 5 6.49 -3.84 4.94
N LYS A 6 7.65 -4.44 4.76
CA LYS A 6 8.92 -3.73 4.93
C LYS A 6 9.05 -2.59 3.92
N PHE A 7 8.60 -2.80 2.69
CA PHE A 7 8.59 -1.78 1.65
C PHE A 7 7.83 -0.53 2.12
N TRP A 8 6.61 -0.72 2.61
CA TRP A 8 5.78 0.39 3.07
C TRP A 8 6.29 1.00 4.38
N ASP A 9 6.74 0.17 5.32
CA ASP A 9 7.30 0.68 6.57
C ASP A 9 8.55 1.52 6.33
N THR A 10 9.41 1.12 5.41
CA THR A 10 10.58 1.88 5.05
C THR A 10 10.20 3.26 4.53
N ALA A 11 9.20 3.32 3.65
CA ALA A 11 8.73 4.58 3.09
C ALA A 11 8.16 5.50 4.17
N ILE A 12 7.31 4.97 5.03
CA ILE A 12 6.69 5.74 6.12
C ILE A 12 7.76 6.21 7.11
N ASN A 13 8.69 5.34 7.46
CA ASN A 13 9.75 5.67 8.42
C ASN A 13 10.68 6.76 7.90
N ASN A 14 10.72 6.96 6.59
CA ASN A 14 11.55 7.99 5.97
C ASN A 14 10.74 9.20 5.52
N GLY A 15 9.57 9.40 6.11
CA GLY A 15 8.81 10.64 5.98
C GLY A 15 7.66 10.64 5.00
N LEU A 16 7.38 9.51 4.32
CA LEU A 16 6.24 9.48 3.41
C LEU A 16 4.94 9.48 4.19
N GLU A 17 4.04 10.39 3.85
CA GLU A 17 2.71 10.40 4.39
C GLU A 17 1.83 9.48 3.54
N VAL A 18 1.41 8.36 4.11
CA VAL A 18 0.56 7.38 3.43
C VAL A 18 -0.84 7.48 4.00
N LYS A 19 -1.82 7.65 3.11
CA LYS A 19 -3.22 7.71 3.49
C LYS A 19 -3.95 6.52 2.91
N CYS A 20 -4.94 6.02 3.66
CA CYS A 20 -5.82 4.98 3.16
C CYS A 20 -6.51 5.48 1.89
N LEU A 21 -6.48 4.68 0.82
CA LEU A 21 -7.09 5.07 -0.45
C LEU A 21 -8.59 5.33 -0.32
N TYR A 22 -9.24 4.62 0.58
CA TYR A 22 -10.70 4.63 0.68
C TYR A 22 -11.22 5.65 1.68
N THR A 23 -10.52 5.86 2.80
CA THR A 23 -10.96 6.75 3.86
C THR A 23 -10.23 8.08 3.90
N GLY A 24 -9.04 8.16 3.31
CA GLY A 24 -8.19 9.34 3.39
C GLY A 24 -7.48 9.48 4.73
N LYS A 25 -7.66 8.53 5.63
CA LYS A 25 -7.05 8.59 6.96
C LYS A 25 -5.54 8.37 6.88
N LEU A 26 -4.77 9.19 7.59
CA LEU A 26 -3.32 9.04 7.65
C LEU A 26 -2.96 7.77 8.42
N LEU A 27 -2.06 6.98 7.85
CA LEU A 27 -1.65 5.70 8.43
C LEU A 27 -0.26 5.80 9.02
N GLY A 28 -0.09 5.27 10.26
CA GLY A 28 1.20 5.23 10.95
C GLY A 28 1.95 3.94 10.70
N ILE A 29 3.24 3.91 11.06
CA ILE A 29 4.06 2.71 10.95
C ILE A 29 3.42 1.57 11.72
N ARG A 30 3.26 0.42 11.05
CA ARG A 30 2.70 -0.81 11.64
C ARG A 30 1.27 -0.66 12.16
N LYS A 31 0.60 0.44 11.81
CA LYS A 31 -0.78 0.68 12.23
C LYS A 31 -1.69 0.69 11.01
N TYR A 32 -1.48 -0.26 10.13
CA TYR A 32 -2.28 -0.42 8.93
C TYR A 32 -2.32 -1.89 8.53
N ASP A 33 -3.31 -2.26 7.75
CA ASP A 33 -3.33 -3.56 7.09
C ASP A 33 -2.78 -3.39 5.68
N LEU A 34 -2.19 -4.45 5.13
CA LEU A 34 -1.88 -4.50 3.72
C LEU A 34 -3.09 -5.10 3.00
N ASP A 35 -3.73 -4.28 2.19
CA ASP A 35 -4.94 -4.66 1.47
C ASP A 35 -4.61 -4.94 0.01
N HIS A 36 -5.23 -5.97 -0.54
CA HIS A 36 -5.15 -6.25 -1.97
C HIS A 36 -6.08 -5.29 -2.69
N PHE A 37 -5.51 -4.43 -3.54
CA PHE A 37 -6.30 -3.47 -4.32
C PHE A 37 -7.28 -4.22 -5.23
N ILE A 38 -6.77 -5.19 -5.99
CA ILE A 38 -7.61 -6.14 -6.71
C ILE A 38 -7.74 -7.37 -5.81
N PRO A 39 -8.96 -7.82 -5.48
CA PRO A 39 -9.15 -8.91 -4.54
C PRO A 39 -8.34 -10.17 -4.90
N TRP A 40 -7.88 -10.87 -3.88
CA TRP A 40 -7.07 -12.08 -4.02
C TRP A 40 -7.69 -13.08 -4.98
N SER A 41 -9.01 -13.24 -4.97
CA SER A 41 -9.71 -14.18 -5.83
C SER A 41 -9.51 -13.93 -7.32
N PHE A 42 -9.08 -12.71 -7.70
CA PHE A 42 -8.83 -12.37 -9.10
C PHE A 42 -7.38 -12.56 -9.52
N VAL A 43 -6.43 -12.41 -8.60
CA VAL A 43 -5.01 -12.43 -8.95
C VAL A 43 -4.24 -13.60 -8.36
N SER A 44 -4.63 -14.10 -7.20
CA SER A 44 -4.03 -15.26 -6.51
C SER A 44 -2.53 -15.13 -6.22
N HIS A 45 -2.01 -13.90 -6.17
CA HIS A 45 -0.59 -13.63 -5.88
C HIS A 45 -0.46 -12.39 -5.01
N ASP A 46 0.57 -12.38 -4.15
CA ASP A 46 0.91 -11.20 -3.35
C ASP A 46 1.85 -10.29 -4.13
N LEU A 47 1.34 -9.70 -5.20
CA LEU A 47 2.12 -8.78 -6.02
C LEU A 47 2.26 -7.44 -5.31
N LEU A 48 3.48 -6.91 -5.27
CA LEU A 48 3.75 -5.66 -4.56
C LEU A 48 2.85 -4.51 -5.05
N TRP A 49 2.68 -4.38 -6.36
CA TRP A 49 1.88 -3.30 -6.92
C TRP A 49 0.41 -3.34 -6.48
N ASN A 50 -0.07 -4.52 -6.10
CA ASN A 50 -1.45 -4.73 -5.69
C ASN A 50 -1.66 -4.58 -4.18
N LEU A 51 -0.59 -4.39 -3.42
CA LEU A 51 -0.68 -4.28 -1.96
C LEU A 51 -0.54 -2.83 -1.55
N MET A 52 -1.48 -2.37 -0.75
CA MET A 52 -1.55 -0.97 -0.33
C MET A 52 -1.92 -0.91 1.14
N PRO A 53 -1.26 -0.04 1.93
CA PRO A 53 -1.70 0.19 3.31
C PRO A 53 -3.13 0.71 3.35
N ALA A 54 -3.92 0.16 4.25
CA ALA A 54 -5.31 0.55 4.43
C ALA A 54 -5.68 0.54 5.90
N ASP A 55 -6.68 1.36 6.25
CA ASP A 55 -7.26 1.35 7.59
C ASP A 55 -7.92 0.00 7.83
N SER A 56 -7.60 -0.63 8.97
CA SER A 56 -8.11 -1.96 9.31
C SER A 56 -9.64 -2.04 9.25
N SER A 57 -10.33 -0.98 9.63
CA SER A 57 -11.80 -0.97 9.65
C SER A 57 -12.38 -1.08 8.25
N ILE A 58 -11.76 -0.43 7.26
CA ILE A 58 -12.26 -0.47 5.89
C ILE A 58 -11.88 -1.77 5.19
N ASN A 59 -10.72 -2.34 5.55
CA ASN A 59 -10.26 -3.58 4.96
C ASN A 59 -11.26 -4.72 5.22
N SER A 60 -11.82 -4.79 6.43
CA SER A 60 -12.78 -5.82 6.78
C SER A 60 -14.12 -5.65 6.06
N SER A 61 -14.49 -4.42 5.68
CA SER A 61 -15.77 -4.14 5.04
C SER A 61 -15.70 -4.09 3.52
N LYS A 62 -14.51 -3.98 2.94
CA LYS A 62 -14.31 -3.90 1.48
C LYS A 62 -14.82 -5.14 0.76
N SER A 63 -14.74 -6.28 1.41
CA SER A 63 -15.13 -7.57 0.86
C SER A 63 -14.37 -7.90 -0.44
N ASN A 64 -14.96 -8.73 -1.31
CA ASN A 64 -14.31 -9.26 -2.50
C ASN A 64 -14.75 -8.54 -3.76
N LYS A 65 -14.96 -7.23 -3.68
CA LYS A 65 -15.40 -6.41 -4.81
C LYS A 65 -14.24 -5.71 -5.47
N LEU A 66 -14.32 -5.55 -6.79
CA LEU A 66 -13.36 -4.72 -7.50
C LEU A 66 -13.57 -3.25 -7.13
N PRO A 67 -12.49 -2.50 -6.86
CA PRO A 67 -12.63 -1.07 -6.61
C PRO A 67 -12.90 -0.30 -7.90
N ASP A 68 -13.26 0.98 -7.76
CA ASP A 68 -13.41 1.87 -8.92
C ASP A 68 -12.01 2.19 -9.45
N LEU A 69 -11.63 1.55 -10.55
CA LEU A 69 -10.28 1.70 -11.10
C LEU A 69 -9.99 3.12 -11.55
N ASN A 70 -10.98 3.80 -12.13
CA ASN A 70 -10.78 5.16 -12.62
C ASN A 70 -10.48 6.12 -11.48
N LEU A 71 -11.07 5.89 -10.32
CA LEU A 71 -10.89 6.75 -9.15
C LEU A 71 -9.61 6.42 -8.40
N TYR A 72 -9.35 5.14 -8.15
CA TYR A 72 -8.30 4.74 -7.22
C TYR A 72 -6.97 4.38 -7.86
N LEU A 73 -6.96 3.90 -9.10
CA LEU A 73 -5.72 3.46 -9.73
C LEU A 73 -4.66 4.56 -9.83
N PRO A 74 -5.00 5.81 -10.22
CA PRO A 74 -4.01 6.88 -10.22
C PRO A 74 -3.43 7.17 -8.83
N LYS A 75 -4.25 7.08 -7.79
CA LYS A 75 -3.81 7.28 -6.41
C LYS A 75 -2.87 6.17 -5.97
N LEU A 76 -3.20 4.94 -6.32
CA LEU A 76 -2.36 3.77 -6.02
C LEU A 76 -1.01 3.91 -6.72
N ALA A 77 -1.00 4.27 -7.99
CA ALA A 77 0.22 4.42 -8.76
C ALA A 77 1.14 5.51 -8.17
N LYS A 78 0.55 6.64 -7.78
CA LYS A 78 1.30 7.73 -7.15
C LYS A 78 1.94 7.30 -5.84
N ALA A 79 1.18 6.61 -5.00
CA ALA A 79 1.67 6.15 -3.71
C ALA A 79 2.80 5.14 -3.87
N HIS A 80 2.66 4.20 -4.78
CA HIS A 80 3.70 3.23 -5.08
C HIS A 80 4.97 3.89 -5.64
N GLN A 81 4.82 4.86 -6.51
CA GLN A 81 5.94 5.58 -7.08
C GLN A 81 6.75 6.30 -6.00
N ALA A 82 6.06 6.98 -5.10
CA ALA A 82 6.70 7.71 -4.00
C ALA A 82 7.42 6.74 -3.06
N ALA A 83 6.77 5.64 -2.70
CA ALA A 83 7.36 4.63 -1.82
C ALA A 83 8.56 3.95 -2.48
N LEU A 84 8.48 3.69 -3.79
CA LEU A 84 9.57 3.06 -4.52
C LEU A 84 10.81 3.96 -4.54
N ARG A 85 10.64 5.26 -4.77
CA ARG A 85 11.75 6.20 -4.76
C ARG A 85 12.50 6.18 -3.44
N ILE A 86 11.78 6.15 -2.33
CA ILE A 86 12.38 6.08 -1.00
C ILE A 86 13.11 4.76 -0.80
N ASN A 87 12.50 3.65 -1.21
CA ASN A 87 13.13 2.34 -1.06
C ASN A 87 14.40 2.21 -1.88
N ILE A 88 14.43 2.75 -3.08
CA ILE A 88 15.63 2.75 -3.92
C ILE A 88 16.74 3.55 -3.25
N LYS A 89 16.41 4.71 -2.72
CA LYS A 89 17.39 5.57 -2.04
C LYS A 89 17.97 4.87 -0.82
N GLU A 90 17.11 4.27 0.02
CA GLU A 90 17.55 3.57 1.21
C GLU A 90 18.33 2.29 0.87
N GLY A 91 17.93 1.59 -0.18
CA GLY A 91 18.64 0.40 -0.64
C GLY A 91 20.07 0.69 -1.08
N LYS A 92 20.31 1.85 -1.67
CA LYS A 92 21.65 2.26 -2.05
C LYS A 92 22.57 2.49 -0.85
N GLN A 93 21.99 2.90 0.27
CA GLN A 93 22.75 3.13 1.49
C GLN A 93 23.11 1.84 2.20
N ILE A 94 22.32 0.80 2.00
CA ILE A 94 22.53 -0.49 2.64
C ILE A 94 23.68 -1.27 1.98
N LYS A 95 23.87 -1.04 0.70
CA LYS A 95 24.95 -1.68 -0.04
C LYS A 95 26.28 -1.04 0.27
#